data_1c5b69e1e043d5c11b9b6097293cf1d4
#
_entry.id   1c5b69e1e043d5c11b9b6097293cf1d4
#
_cell.length_a   1.000
_cell.length_b   1.000
_cell.length_c   1.000
_cell.angle_alpha   90.00
_cell.angle_beta   90.00
_cell.angle_gamma   90.00
#
_symmetry.space_group_name_H-M   'P 1'
#
loop_
_entity.id
_entity.type
_entity.pdbx_description
1 polymer ?
#
loop_
_entity_poly.entity_id
_entity_poly.type
_entity_poly.pdbx_seq_one_letter_code
_entity_poly.pdbx_strand_id
1 'polypeptide(L)'
;VRLGVASYSLRNFPRAQAIEMVKALGTPYINVKSVHLPYELMPDELVAARREIEAAGLQIVGGGTITFGKDTDEDVRRYFDYAKAAGMPVMVATADPAILPRVERFAKQFDIKVAIHNHGPEDRRFPSPYDVLKQVRNMDPRMGLCIDIGHTVRTGTDVVRAIADAGPRLLDLHAKDLRDLTAKGSQCVVGQGAIPIGAIFEQLQAMRYAGYVNLEYEIDPDDPLPGMQQSFAYMRGVLAGLAVRRRAQS
;
A
#
# COMPACT_ATOMS: atom_id res chain seq x y z
N VAL A 1 5.67 -6.40 12.00
CA VAL A 1 5.22 -5.36 11.06
C VAL A 1 6.43 -4.71 10.42
N ARG A 2 6.47 -4.63 9.10
CA ARG A 2 7.52 -4.00 8.30
C ARG A 2 7.01 -2.68 7.75
N LEU A 3 7.71 -1.58 8.02
CA LEU A 3 7.33 -0.26 7.56
C LEU A 3 8.00 0.04 6.22
N GLY A 4 7.23 0.50 5.24
CA GLY A 4 7.67 0.92 3.92
C GLY A 4 7.12 2.30 3.54
N VAL A 5 7.40 2.72 2.32
CA VAL A 5 6.95 3.99 1.75
C VAL A 5 6.14 3.73 0.48
N ALA A 6 4.94 4.24 0.39
CA ALA A 6 4.24 4.43 -0.88
C ALA A 6 4.82 5.66 -1.57
N SER A 7 5.49 5.47 -2.70
CA SER A 7 6.28 6.53 -3.33
C SER A 7 5.45 7.71 -3.86
N TYR A 8 4.11 7.60 -3.86
CA TYR A 8 3.23 8.74 -4.09
C TYR A 8 3.43 9.89 -3.11
N SER A 9 3.89 9.58 -1.89
CA SER A 9 4.32 10.57 -0.91
C SER A 9 5.40 11.51 -1.43
N LEU A 10 6.15 11.07 -2.43
CA LEU A 10 7.31 11.76 -3.02
C LEU A 10 7.07 12.17 -4.47
N ARG A 11 5.79 12.30 -4.87
CA ARG A 11 5.36 12.48 -6.26
C ARG A 11 5.91 13.70 -6.99
N ASN A 12 6.32 14.74 -6.26
CA ASN A 12 6.90 15.96 -6.83
C ASN A 12 8.43 15.86 -7.05
N PHE A 13 9.04 14.72 -6.71
CA PHE A 13 10.48 14.51 -6.83
C PHE A 13 10.81 13.47 -7.91
N PRO A 14 11.91 13.64 -8.65
CA PRO A 14 12.37 12.60 -9.58
C PRO A 14 12.79 11.33 -8.82
N ARG A 15 12.74 10.17 -9.49
CA ARG A 15 13.03 8.86 -8.90
C ARG A 15 14.33 8.82 -8.09
N ALA A 16 15.42 9.36 -8.62
CA ALA A 16 16.70 9.37 -7.91
C ALA A 16 16.63 10.10 -6.57
N GLN A 17 15.95 11.23 -6.50
CA GLN A 17 15.77 11.96 -5.26
C GLN A 17 14.80 11.24 -4.32
N ALA A 18 13.72 10.66 -4.84
CA ALA A 18 12.79 9.86 -4.05
C ALA A 18 13.49 8.65 -3.39
N ILE A 19 14.43 8.00 -4.10
CA ILE A 19 15.27 6.93 -3.53
C ILE A 19 16.06 7.43 -2.32
N GLU A 20 16.76 8.56 -2.42
CA GLU A 20 17.53 9.12 -1.30
C GLU A 20 16.62 9.52 -0.13
N MET A 21 15.44 10.05 -0.39
CA MET A 21 14.47 10.39 0.65
C MET A 21 13.96 9.14 1.37
N VAL A 22 13.69 8.02 0.67
CA VAL A 22 13.31 6.75 1.31
C VAL A 22 14.46 6.21 2.19
N LYS A 23 15.71 6.29 1.72
CA LYS A 23 16.89 5.92 2.52
C LYS A 23 17.01 6.78 3.79
N ALA A 24 16.75 8.09 3.69
CA ALA A 24 16.76 9.01 4.83
C ALA A 24 15.69 8.68 5.89
N LEU A 25 14.61 7.98 5.51
CA LEU A 25 13.61 7.45 6.44
C LEU A 25 14.09 6.18 7.17
N GLY A 26 15.22 5.61 6.78
CA GLY A 26 15.80 4.41 7.40
C GLY A 26 14.96 3.14 7.19
N THR A 27 14.28 3.03 6.06
CA THR A 27 13.59 1.81 5.62
C THR A 27 14.10 1.36 4.25
N PRO A 28 14.27 0.05 4.01
CA PRO A 28 14.62 -0.46 2.69
C PRO A 28 13.40 -0.74 1.82
N TYR A 29 12.17 -0.51 2.27
CA TYR A 29 10.96 -0.98 1.60
C TYR A 29 10.24 0.15 0.87
N ILE A 30 9.96 -0.05 -0.42
CA ILE A 30 9.26 0.92 -1.26
C ILE A 30 8.15 0.24 -2.08
N ASN A 31 6.92 0.78 -1.99
CA ASN A 31 5.82 0.51 -2.90
C ASN A 31 5.84 1.59 -3.99
N VAL A 32 6.21 1.22 -5.22
CA VAL A 32 6.55 2.18 -6.26
C VAL A 32 5.32 2.58 -7.07
N LYS A 33 5.08 3.88 -7.19
CA LYS A 33 3.99 4.45 -8.01
C LYS A 33 4.47 4.78 -9.44
N SER A 34 3.52 4.90 -10.37
CA SER A 34 3.82 5.19 -11.78
C SER A 34 4.55 6.51 -12.01
N VAL A 35 4.46 7.46 -11.08
CA VAL A 35 5.26 8.71 -11.16
C VAL A 35 6.77 8.46 -11.13
N HIS A 36 7.21 7.36 -10.49
CA HIS A 36 8.62 6.96 -10.43
C HIS A 36 8.96 5.78 -11.34
N LEU A 37 7.96 5.00 -11.75
CA LEU A 37 8.05 3.95 -12.77
C LEU A 37 6.90 4.12 -13.78
N PRO A 38 7.00 5.03 -14.76
CA PRO A 38 5.94 5.27 -15.75
C PRO A 38 5.55 3.99 -16.52
N TYR A 39 4.26 3.86 -16.84
CA TYR A 39 3.73 2.71 -17.59
C TYR A 39 4.22 2.67 -19.05
N GLU A 40 4.67 3.81 -19.56
CA GLU A 40 5.14 4.02 -20.93
C GLU A 40 6.59 3.56 -21.14
N LEU A 41 7.32 3.26 -20.06
CA LEU A 41 8.68 2.76 -20.15
C LEU A 41 8.73 1.42 -20.88
N MET A 42 9.69 1.27 -21.76
CA MET A 42 9.98 -0.01 -22.40
C MET A 42 10.46 -1.03 -21.37
N PRO A 43 10.30 -2.35 -21.61
CA PRO A 43 10.69 -3.38 -20.64
C PRO A 43 12.13 -3.25 -20.13
N ASP A 44 13.08 -2.92 -21.01
CA ASP A 44 14.49 -2.74 -20.65
C ASP A 44 14.70 -1.51 -19.75
N GLU A 45 13.96 -0.43 -20.00
CA GLU A 45 13.98 0.78 -19.18
C GLU A 45 13.38 0.52 -17.78
N LEU A 46 12.31 -0.28 -17.70
CA LEU A 46 11.72 -0.73 -16.43
C LEU A 46 12.72 -1.57 -15.62
N VAL A 47 13.42 -2.50 -16.29
CA VAL A 47 14.46 -3.33 -15.65
C VAL A 47 15.62 -2.46 -15.18
N ALA A 48 16.03 -1.45 -15.97
CA ALA A 48 17.09 -0.52 -15.58
C ALA A 48 16.68 0.32 -14.36
N ALA A 49 15.46 0.86 -14.36
CA ALA A 49 14.91 1.64 -13.25
C ALA A 49 14.73 0.80 -11.96
N ARG A 50 14.32 -0.45 -12.10
CA ARG A 50 14.30 -1.42 -11.01
C ARG A 50 15.68 -1.61 -10.41
N ARG A 51 16.71 -1.87 -11.26
CA ARG A 51 18.08 -2.07 -10.82
C ARG A 51 18.66 -0.83 -10.13
N GLU A 52 18.30 0.37 -10.56
CA GLU A 52 18.65 1.62 -9.87
C GLU A 52 18.14 1.63 -8.42
N ILE A 53 16.87 1.27 -8.22
CA ILE A 53 16.24 1.20 -6.90
C ILE A 53 16.93 0.13 -6.04
N GLU A 54 17.13 -1.07 -6.59
CA GLU A 54 17.75 -2.20 -5.89
C GLU A 54 19.23 -1.92 -5.54
N ALA A 55 20.00 -1.31 -6.46
CA ALA A 55 21.40 -0.93 -6.22
C ALA A 55 21.56 0.13 -5.13
N ALA A 56 20.52 0.95 -4.89
CA ALA A 56 20.49 1.89 -3.78
C ALA A 56 20.18 1.21 -2.42
N GLY A 57 19.98 -0.11 -2.39
CA GLY A 57 19.67 -0.89 -1.19
C GLY A 57 18.17 -0.92 -0.85
N LEU A 58 17.31 -0.50 -1.77
CA LEU A 58 15.86 -0.57 -1.59
C LEU A 58 15.27 -1.85 -2.19
N GLN A 59 14.24 -2.37 -1.56
CA GLN A 59 13.44 -3.49 -2.03
C GLN A 59 12.08 -3.00 -2.50
N ILE A 60 11.73 -3.28 -3.76
CA ILE A 60 10.39 -3.07 -4.27
C ILE A 60 9.47 -4.13 -3.64
N VAL A 61 8.51 -3.68 -2.81
CA VAL A 61 7.58 -4.54 -2.10
C VAL A 61 6.20 -4.57 -2.74
N GLY A 62 5.95 -3.69 -3.69
CA GLY A 62 4.73 -3.58 -4.47
C GLY A 62 4.74 -2.34 -5.34
N GLY A 63 3.64 -2.09 -6.03
CA GLY A 63 3.47 -0.89 -6.84
C GLY A 63 2.02 -0.64 -7.25
N GLY A 64 1.73 0.54 -7.77
CA GLY A 64 0.39 0.99 -8.17
C GLY A 64 -0.01 2.25 -7.38
N THR A 65 -1.24 2.80 -7.46
CA THR A 65 -2.47 2.07 -7.81
C THR A 65 -2.59 1.92 -9.32
N ILE A 66 -2.65 0.69 -9.78
CA ILE A 66 -2.90 0.35 -11.18
C ILE A 66 -4.41 0.31 -11.42
N THR A 67 -4.88 0.99 -12.47
CA THR A 67 -6.30 0.94 -12.84
C THR A 67 -6.49 0.01 -14.03
N PHE A 68 -7.13 -1.13 -13.81
CA PHE A 68 -7.59 -1.99 -14.90
C PHE A 68 -8.85 -1.37 -15.51
N GLY A 69 -8.68 -0.73 -16.66
CA GLY A 69 -9.73 0.09 -17.27
C GLY A 69 -10.59 -0.64 -18.29
N LYS A 70 -10.09 -1.73 -18.89
CA LYS A 70 -10.78 -2.48 -19.94
C LYS A 70 -10.80 -3.98 -19.63
N ASP A 71 -11.95 -4.61 -19.90
CA ASP A 71 -12.13 -6.05 -19.75
C ASP A 71 -11.61 -6.82 -21.00
N THR A 72 -10.33 -6.64 -21.33
CA THR A 72 -9.65 -7.36 -22.42
C THR A 72 -8.36 -7.99 -21.92
N ASP A 73 -7.97 -9.10 -22.53
CA ASP A 73 -6.71 -9.79 -22.18
C ASP A 73 -5.49 -8.90 -22.43
N GLU A 74 -5.52 -8.10 -23.48
CA GLU A 74 -4.45 -7.18 -23.83
C GLU A 74 -4.26 -6.11 -22.75
N ASP A 75 -5.33 -5.44 -22.33
CA ASP A 75 -5.26 -4.38 -21.31
C ASP A 75 -4.80 -4.93 -19.95
N VAL A 76 -5.31 -6.09 -19.54
CA VAL A 76 -4.92 -6.69 -18.27
C VAL A 76 -3.47 -7.20 -18.33
N ARG A 77 -3.11 -7.94 -19.40
CA ARG A 77 -1.77 -8.50 -19.58
C ARG A 77 -0.68 -7.43 -19.51
N ARG A 78 -0.86 -6.28 -20.15
CA ARG A 78 0.17 -5.22 -20.19
C ARG A 78 0.61 -4.76 -18.79
N TYR A 79 -0.33 -4.72 -17.81
CA TYR A 79 0.01 -4.35 -16.44
C TYR A 79 0.72 -5.46 -15.68
N PHE A 80 0.44 -6.73 -16.00
CA PHE A 80 1.19 -7.85 -15.44
C PHE A 80 2.60 -7.95 -16.03
N ASP A 81 2.77 -7.70 -17.33
CA ASP A 81 4.09 -7.62 -17.97
C ASP A 81 4.90 -6.47 -17.36
N TYR A 82 4.27 -5.30 -17.19
CA TYR A 82 4.87 -4.16 -16.48
C TYR A 82 5.29 -4.53 -15.05
N ALA A 83 4.40 -5.08 -14.26
CA ALA A 83 4.68 -5.44 -12.86
C ALA A 83 5.82 -6.47 -12.75
N LYS A 84 5.86 -7.44 -13.69
CA LYS A 84 6.92 -8.44 -13.77
C LYS A 84 8.27 -7.79 -14.09
N ALA A 85 8.33 -6.91 -15.09
CA ALA A 85 9.56 -6.18 -15.45
C ALA A 85 10.04 -5.27 -14.33
N ALA A 86 9.11 -4.57 -13.67
CA ALA A 86 9.38 -3.74 -12.50
C ALA A 86 9.71 -4.51 -11.22
N GLY A 87 9.57 -5.85 -11.21
CA GLY A 87 9.86 -6.69 -10.04
C GLY A 87 8.88 -6.52 -8.88
N MET A 88 7.63 -6.18 -9.17
CA MET A 88 6.57 -5.99 -8.16
C MET A 88 5.97 -7.34 -7.75
N PRO A 89 6.12 -7.79 -6.49
CA PRO A 89 5.47 -9.01 -6.01
C PRO A 89 3.97 -8.82 -5.73
N VAL A 90 3.56 -7.57 -5.52
CA VAL A 90 2.17 -7.15 -5.25
C VAL A 90 1.83 -5.94 -6.09
N MET A 91 0.76 -6.01 -6.86
CA MET A 91 0.15 -4.85 -7.50
C MET A 91 -0.97 -4.31 -6.61
N VAL A 92 -0.87 -3.07 -6.18
CA VAL A 92 -2.00 -2.31 -5.63
C VAL A 92 -2.84 -1.84 -6.80
N ALA A 93 -4.12 -2.17 -6.82
CA ALA A 93 -4.94 -1.97 -8.00
C ALA A 93 -6.38 -1.54 -7.68
N THR A 94 -7.02 -0.99 -8.69
CA THR A 94 -8.48 -0.82 -8.75
C THR A 94 -9.01 -1.31 -10.10
N ALA A 95 -10.25 -1.81 -10.10
CA ALA A 95 -10.92 -2.31 -11.28
C ALA A 95 -12.44 -2.19 -11.12
N ASP A 96 -13.18 -2.26 -12.23
CA ASP A 96 -14.59 -2.63 -12.13
C ASP A 96 -14.69 -4.08 -11.62
N PRO A 97 -15.60 -4.42 -10.70
CA PRO A 97 -15.78 -5.79 -10.22
C PRO A 97 -15.94 -6.84 -11.34
N ALA A 98 -16.52 -6.47 -12.48
CA ALA A 98 -16.68 -7.37 -13.62
C ALA A 98 -15.34 -7.80 -14.25
N ILE A 99 -14.27 -7.02 -14.09
CA ILE A 99 -12.92 -7.31 -14.63
C ILE A 99 -12.15 -8.26 -13.71
N LEU A 100 -12.49 -8.35 -12.43
CA LEU A 100 -11.73 -9.11 -11.43
C LEU A 100 -11.50 -10.58 -11.80
N PRO A 101 -12.46 -11.33 -12.41
CA PRO A 101 -12.20 -12.71 -12.84
C PRO A 101 -11.07 -12.82 -13.88
N ARG A 102 -10.96 -11.82 -14.76
CA ARG A 102 -9.85 -11.77 -15.73
C ARG A 102 -8.53 -11.46 -15.04
N VAL A 103 -8.53 -10.48 -14.12
CA VAL A 103 -7.35 -10.13 -13.32
C VAL A 103 -6.86 -11.33 -12.52
N GLU A 104 -7.75 -12.09 -11.89
CA GLU A 104 -7.43 -13.33 -11.18
C GLU A 104 -6.71 -14.34 -12.08
N ARG A 105 -7.20 -14.55 -13.29
CA ARG A 105 -6.58 -15.47 -14.25
C ARG A 105 -5.12 -15.09 -14.53
N PHE A 106 -4.86 -13.80 -14.74
CA PHE A 106 -3.50 -13.29 -14.97
C PHE A 106 -2.65 -13.32 -13.68
N ALA A 107 -3.23 -13.02 -12.51
CA ALA A 107 -2.55 -13.15 -11.22
C ALA A 107 -2.00 -14.58 -11.02
N LYS A 108 -2.78 -15.59 -11.38
CA LYS A 108 -2.37 -17.01 -11.36
C LYS A 108 -1.27 -17.30 -12.39
N GLN A 109 -1.42 -16.79 -13.61
CA GLN A 109 -0.48 -17.03 -14.71
C GLN A 109 0.90 -16.41 -14.43
N PHE A 110 0.95 -15.22 -13.85
CA PHE A 110 2.17 -14.47 -13.60
C PHE A 110 2.76 -14.72 -12.21
N ASP A 111 2.02 -15.38 -11.33
CA ASP A 111 2.33 -15.55 -9.91
C ASP A 111 2.55 -14.19 -9.18
N ILE A 112 1.74 -13.21 -9.51
CA ILE A 112 1.76 -11.87 -8.92
C ILE A 112 0.49 -11.66 -8.12
N LYS A 113 0.61 -11.13 -6.89
CA LYS A 113 -0.53 -10.79 -6.06
C LYS A 113 -1.17 -9.48 -6.50
N VAL A 114 -2.48 -9.38 -6.36
CA VAL A 114 -3.25 -8.17 -6.66
C VAL A 114 -4.03 -7.76 -5.43
N ALA A 115 -3.65 -6.62 -4.87
CA ALA A 115 -4.24 -6.02 -3.69
C ALA A 115 -5.21 -4.90 -4.12
N ILE A 116 -6.50 -5.18 -4.10
CA ILE A 116 -7.52 -4.16 -4.45
C ILE A 116 -7.58 -3.12 -3.34
N HIS A 117 -7.45 -1.86 -3.74
CA HIS A 117 -7.38 -0.71 -2.84
C HIS A 117 -8.79 -0.14 -2.58
N ASN A 118 -9.16 0.05 -1.32
CA ASN A 118 -10.35 0.82 -0.96
C ASN A 118 -10.02 2.32 -0.93
N HIS A 119 -10.93 3.16 -1.41
CA HIS A 119 -10.62 4.57 -1.70
C HIS A 119 -11.53 5.59 -1.02
N GLY A 120 -12.35 5.16 -0.05
CA GLY A 120 -13.21 6.03 0.74
C GLY A 120 -14.58 6.30 0.13
N PRO A 121 -15.39 7.15 0.77
CA PRO A 121 -16.80 7.35 0.42
C PRO A 121 -17.05 7.84 -1.01
N GLU A 122 -16.05 8.43 -1.65
CA GLU A 122 -16.15 8.95 -3.02
C GLU A 122 -16.00 7.85 -4.09
N ASP A 123 -15.41 6.72 -3.76
CA ASP A 123 -15.27 5.59 -4.68
C ASP A 123 -16.57 4.78 -4.71
N ARG A 124 -17.20 4.70 -5.87
CA ARG A 124 -18.45 3.93 -6.07
C ARG A 124 -18.23 2.41 -6.11
N ARG A 125 -17.00 1.95 -6.33
CA ARG A 125 -16.66 0.53 -6.49
C ARG A 125 -16.19 -0.08 -5.17
N PHE A 126 -15.23 0.55 -4.54
CA PHE A 126 -14.58 0.04 -3.33
C PHE A 126 -14.42 1.15 -2.27
N PRO A 127 -15.51 1.67 -1.70
CA PRO A 127 -15.42 2.68 -0.65
C PRO A 127 -14.74 2.13 0.60
N SER A 128 -15.02 0.88 0.99
CA SER A 128 -14.51 0.27 2.22
C SER A 128 -13.79 -1.07 1.96
N PRO A 129 -13.01 -1.58 2.92
CA PRO A 129 -12.42 -2.92 2.83
C PRO A 129 -13.43 -4.04 2.65
N TYR A 130 -14.65 -3.88 3.20
CA TYR A 130 -15.70 -4.89 3.08
C TYR A 130 -16.24 -5.01 1.65
N ASP A 131 -16.26 -3.91 0.89
CA ASP A 131 -16.66 -3.94 -0.52
C ASP A 131 -15.65 -4.74 -1.34
N VAL A 132 -14.36 -4.58 -1.05
CA VAL A 132 -13.31 -5.40 -1.67
C VAL A 132 -13.43 -6.85 -1.22
N LEU A 133 -13.52 -7.10 0.07
CA LEU A 133 -13.56 -8.46 0.65
C LEU A 133 -14.73 -9.27 0.09
N LYS A 134 -15.89 -8.63 -0.11
CA LYS A 134 -17.06 -9.26 -0.74
C LYS A 134 -16.72 -9.83 -2.12
N GLN A 135 -15.88 -9.17 -2.89
CA GLN A 135 -15.50 -9.62 -4.23
C GLN A 135 -14.42 -10.71 -4.18
N VAL A 136 -13.35 -10.50 -3.38
CA VAL A 136 -12.16 -11.34 -3.47
C VAL A 136 -12.17 -12.56 -2.54
N ARG A 137 -13.11 -12.66 -1.60
CA ARG A 137 -13.14 -13.71 -0.56
C ARG A 137 -13.06 -15.15 -1.10
N ASN A 138 -13.67 -15.41 -2.26
CA ASN A 138 -13.75 -16.71 -2.89
C ASN A 138 -12.82 -16.85 -4.10
N MET A 139 -12.00 -15.84 -4.40
CA MET A 139 -11.03 -15.85 -5.49
C MET A 139 -9.73 -16.54 -5.06
N ASP A 140 -8.82 -16.75 -6.02
CA ASP A 140 -7.48 -17.24 -5.75
C ASP A 140 -6.80 -16.44 -4.62
N PRO A 141 -5.98 -17.04 -3.75
CA PRO A 141 -5.29 -16.32 -2.66
C PRO A 141 -4.39 -15.16 -3.10
N ARG A 142 -4.05 -15.07 -4.38
CA ARG A 142 -3.33 -13.92 -4.95
C ARG A 142 -4.18 -12.67 -5.06
N MET A 143 -5.51 -12.83 -5.01
CA MET A 143 -6.46 -11.70 -4.99
C MET A 143 -6.78 -11.32 -3.55
N GLY A 144 -6.53 -10.08 -3.16
CA GLY A 144 -6.75 -9.62 -1.80
C GLY A 144 -6.94 -8.11 -1.71
N LEU A 145 -6.67 -7.57 -0.53
CA LEU A 145 -6.90 -6.17 -0.19
C LEU A 145 -5.58 -5.41 0.00
N CYS A 146 -5.54 -4.18 -0.49
CA CYS A 146 -4.73 -3.11 0.08
C CYS A 146 -5.66 -2.24 0.93
N ILE A 147 -5.57 -2.33 2.25
CA ILE A 147 -6.39 -1.47 3.13
C ILE A 147 -5.69 -0.12 3.28
N ASP A 148 -6.34 0.94 2.77
CA ASP A 148 -5.99 2.31 3.15
C ASP A 148 -6.74 2.67 4.41
N ILE A 149 -6.00 2.89 5.51
CA ILE A 149 -6.63 3.10 6.82
C ILE A 149 -7.36 4.45 6.91
N GLY A 150 -6.86 5.48 6.23
CA GLY A 150 -7.51 6.79 6.20
C GLY A 150 -8.81 6.77 5.39
N HIS A 151 -8.80 6.15 4.24
CA HIS A 151 -10.01 5.97 3.46
C HIS A 151 -11.04 5.08 4.18
N THR A 152 -10.57 4.06 4.89
CA THR A 152 -11.42 3.15 5.67
C THR A 152 -12.19 3.89 6.76
N VAL A 153 -11.51 4.64 7.62
CA VAL A 153 -12.18 5.32 8.75
C VAL A 153 -13.17 6.38 8.27
N ARG A 154 -12.93 7.01 7.12
CA ARG A 154 -13.86 7.99 6.52
C ARG A 154 -15.20 7.40 6.10
N THR A 155 -15.30 6.09 5.95
CA THR A 155 -16.58 5.39 5.71
C THR A 155 -17.33 5.05 6.99
N GLY A 156 -16.80 5.42 8.17
CA GLY A 156 -17.32 4.97 9.46
C GLY A 156 -16.97 3.53 9.80
N THR A 157 -16.15 2.87 8.99
CA THR A 157 -15.73 1.48 9.22
C THR A 157 -14.69 1.41 10.34
N ASP A 158 -14.88 0.49 11.28
CA ASP A 158 -13.86 0.12 12.26
C ASP A 158 -12.68 -0.54 11.53
N VAL A 159 -11.57 0.19 11.42
CA VAL A 159 -10.40 -0.23 10.66
C VAL A 159 -9.70 -1.42 11.31
N VAL A 160 -9.69 -1.52 12.63
CA VAL A 160 -9.04 -2.64 13.36
C VAL A 160 -9.82 -3.92 13.09
N ARG A 161 -11.14 -3.84 13.15
CA ARG A 161 -12.04 -4.96 12.83
C ARG A 161 -11.92 -5.36 11.35
N ALA A 162 -11.88 -4.39 10.44
CA ALA A 162 -11.74 -4.67 9.02
C ALA A 162 -10.42 -5.39 8.68
N ILE A 163 -9.30 -5.02 9.34
CA ILE A 163 -8.02 -5.71 9.24
C ILE A 163 -8.13 -7.16 9.74
N ALA A 164 -8.77 -7.38 10.89
CA ALA A 164 -8.99 -8.73 11.43
C ALA A 164 -9.83 -9.60 10.47
N ASP A 165 -10.94 -9.05 9.97
CA ASP A 165 -11.87 -9.75 9.07
C ASP A 165 -11.26 -10.01 7.67
N ALA A 166 -10.34 -9.17 7.20
CA ALA A 166 -9.58 -9.40 5.97
C ALA A 166 -8.68 -10.64 6.08
N GLY A 167 -8.12 -10.90 7.26
CA GLY A 167 -7.32 -12.09 7.53
C GLY A 167 -6.19 -12.27 6.51
N PRO A 168 -6.06 -13.48 5.90
CA PRO A 168 -5.01 -13.76 4.91
C PRO A 168 -5.21 -13.03 3.57
N ARG A 169 -6.34 -12.37 3.37
CA ARG A 169 -6.61 -11.53 2.19
C ARG A 169 -5.99 -10.14 2.29
N LEU A 170 -5.49 -9.72 3.45
CA LEU A 170 -4.72 -8.48 3.58
C LEU A 170 -3.34 -8.67 2.96
N LEU A 171 -3.12 -8.10 1.79
CA LEU A 171 -1.87 -8.21 1.03
C LEU A 171 -0.97 -6.99 1.17
N ASP A 172 -1.55 -5.80 1.33
CA ASP A 172 -0.84 -4.54 1.53
C ASP A 172 -1.65 -3.61 2.43
N LEU A 173 -1.01 -2.58 2.99
CA LEU A 173 -1.64 -1.57 3.82
C LEU A 173 -1.01 -0.21 3.57
N HIS A 174 -1.85 0.79 3.26
CA HIS A 174 -1.45 2.19 3.21
C HIS A 174 -1.72 2.85 4.56
N ALA A 175 -0.66 3.34 5.20
CA ALA A 175 -0.74 4.06 6.46
C ALA A 175 -0.83 5.57 6.21
N LYS A 176 -1.75 6.20 6.89
CA LYS A 176 -1.89 7.65 7.02
C LYS A 176 -2.61 7.97 8.34
N ASP A 177 -2.70 9.23 8.71
CA ASP A 177 -3.47 9.64 9.88
C ASP A 177 -4.33 10.87 9.55
N LEU A 178 -5.45 11.00 10.22
CA LEU A 178 -6.45 12.06 10.01
C LEU A 178 -6.78 12.70 11.34
N ARG A 179 -6.84 14.05 11.38
CA ARG A 179 -7.34 14.80 12.55
C ARG A 179 -8.85 14.65 12.71
N ASP A 180 -9.59 14.65 11.60
CA ASP A 180 -11.02 14.40 11.51
C ASP A 180 -11.24 13.15 10.65
N LEU A 181 -11.81 12.12 11.26
CA LEU A 181 -12.02 10.81 10.62
C LEU A 181 -13.06 10.84 9.48
N THR A 182 -13.76 11.94 9.30
CA THR A 182 -14.76 12.12 8.24
C THR A 182 -14.28 13.00 7.08
N ALA A 183 -13.29 13.84 7.33
CA ALA A 183 -12.85 14.86 6.38
C ALA A 183 -11.67 14.40 5.51
N LYS A 184 -11.87 14.41 4.19
CA LYS A 184 -10.84 14.01 3.21
C LYS A 184 -9.53 14.80 3.34
N GLY A 185 -9.61 16.11 3.60
CA GLY A 185 -8.45 17.01 3.67
C GLY A 185 -7.79 17.11 5.05
N SER A 186 -8.13 16.21 6.00
CA SER A 186 -7.65 16.30 7.38
C SER A 186 -6.39 15.48 7.66
N GLN A 187 -5.71 14.99 6.62
CA GLN A 187 -4.48 14.21 6.81
C GLN A 187 -3.44 15.00 7.61
N CYS A 188 -2.74 14.31 8.49
CA CYS A 188 -1.68 14.84 9.33
C CYS A 188 -0.53 13.83 9.47
N VAL A 189 0.52 14.25 10.15
CA VAL A 189 1.62 13.36 10.55
C VAL A 189 1.06 12.19 11.36
N VAL A 190 1.47 10.98 11.07
CA VAL A 190 1.01 9.78 11.79
C VAL A 190 1.37 9.91 13.28
N GLY A 191 0.37 9.76 14.12
CA GLY A 191 0.44 9.96 15.57
C GLY A 191 -0.05 11.32 16.04
N GLN A 192 -0.40 12.24 15.12
CA GLN A 192 -1.01 13.53 15.44
C GLN A 192 -2.52 13.56 15.13
N GLY A 193 -3.07 12.46 14.64
CA GLY A 193 -4.48 12.31 14.30
C GLY A 193 -5.23 11.41 15.27
N ALA A 194 -6.39 10.96 14.81
CA ALA A 194 -7.34 10.18 15.60
C ALA A 194 -7.41 8.69 15.17
N ILE A 195 -6.65 8.27 14.15
CA ILE A 195 -6.63 6.87 13.72
C ILE A 195 -5.92 6.02 14.79
N PRO A 196 -6.50 4.88 15.22
CA PRO A 196 -5.95 4.07 16.31
C PRO A 196 -4.74 3.23 15.88
N ILE A 197 -3.63 3.88 15.51
CA ILE A 197 -2.41 3.25 14.97
C ILE A 197 -1.87 2.15 15.87
N GLY A 198 -1.92 2.36 17.20
CA GLY A 198 -1.48 1.36 18.18
C GLY A 198 -2.29 0.07 18.09
N ALA A 199 -3.61 0.18 18.06
CA ALA A 199 -4.51 -0.97 17.96
C ALA A 199 -4.39 -1.67 16.58
N ILE A 200 -4.19 -0.90 15.50
CA ILE A 200 -3.92 -1.44 14.16
C ILE A 200 -2.65 -2.30 14.19
N PHE A 201 -1.56 -1.80 14.76
CA PHE A 201 -0.29 -2.55 14.80
C PHE A 201 -0.37 -3.77 15.72
N GLU A 202 -1.10 -3.67 16.82
CA GLU A 202 -1.38 -4.80 17.71
C GLU A 202 -2.15 -5.90 16.96
N GLN A 203 -3.20 -5.53 16.21
CA GLN A 203 -3.96 -6.45 15.38
C GLN A 203 -3.11 -7.10 14.28
N LEU A 204 -2.29 -6.33 13.57
CA LEU A 204 -1.37 -6.85 12.56
C LEU A 204 -0.36 -7.86 13.16
N GLN A 205 0.13 -7.60 14.36
CA GLN A 205 1.00 -8.55 15.07
C GLN A 205 0.26 -9.81 15.51
N ALA A 206 -0.97 -9.67 16.04
CA ALA A 206 -1.80 -10.79 16.48
C ALA A 206 -2.07 -11.78 15.33
N MET A 207 -2.36 -11.27 14.14
CA MET A 207 -2.58 -12.09 12.95
C MET A 207 -1.29 -12.51 12.22
N ARG A 208 -0.11 -12.16 12.76
CA ARG A 208 1.22 -12.44 12.15
C ARG A 208 1.32 -11.91 10.71
N TYR A 209 0.81 -10.71 10.48
CA TYR A 209 0.83 -10.11 9.16
C TYR A 209 2.24 -10.07 8.57
N ALA A 210 2.41 -10.72 7.42
CA ALA A 210 3.70 -10.87 6.75
C ALA A 210 3.96 -9.82 5.64
N GLY A 211 2.98 -8.95 5.38
CA GLY A 211 3.09 -7.88 4.39
C GLY A 211 3.79 -6.62 4.91
N TYR A 212 3.50 -5.51 4.26
CA TYR A 212 4.11 -4.22 4.55
C TYR A 212 3.05 -3.20 4.94
N VAL A 213 3.45 -2.24 5.77
CA VAL A 213 2.69 -1.03 6.09
C VAL A 213 3.40 0.12 5.41
N ASN A 214 2.89 0.56 4.29
CA ASN A 214 3.49 1.59 3.46
C ASN A 214 2.90 2.96 3.84
N LEU A 215 3.74 3.88 4.34
CA LEU A 215 3.32 5.25 4.60
C LEU A 215 2.93 5.93 3.28
N GLU A 216 1.70 6.41 3.18
CA GLU A 216 1.22 7.25 2.08
C GLU A 216 0.90 8.65 2.60
N TYR A 217 1.93 9.52 2.55
CA TYR A 217 1.90 10.89 3.05
C TYR A 217 1.58 11.84 1.91
N GLU A 218 0.37 12.39 1.90
CA GLU A 218 -0.14 13.15 0.74
C GLU A 218 -0.17 14.66 0.98
N ILE A 219 0.22 15.11 2.16
CA ILE A 219 0.33 16.54 2.53
C ILE A 219 1.77 17.03 2.33
N ASP A 220 1.93 18.33 2.25
CA ASP A 220 3.22 18.99 2.04
C ASP A 220 4.05 18.39 0.89
N PRO A 221 3.48 18.29 -0.34
CA PRO A 221 4.09 17.52 -1.43
C PRO A 221 5.44 18.09 -1.89
N ASP A 222 5.75 19.32 -1.58
CA ASP A 222 7.01 19.99 -1.93
C ASP A 222 8.09 19.85 -0.84
N ASP A 223 7.71 19.49 0.40
CA ASP A 223 8.62 19.18 1.52
C ASP A 223 8.05 18.09 2.44
N PRO A 224 7.82 16.87 1.94
CA PRO A 224 7.18 15.81 2.71
C PRO A 224 8.10 15.17 3.75
N LEU A 225 9.42 15.25 3.58
CA LEU A 225 10.38 14.46 4.35
C LEU A 225 10.32 14.70 5.87
N PRO A 226 10.21 15.93 6.39
CA PRO A 226 10.10 16.16 7.83
C PRO A 226 8.88 15.48 8.47
N GLY A 227 7.70 15.56 7.82
CA GLY A 227 6.48 14.92 8.29
C GLY A 227 6.52 13.39 8.18
N MET A 228 7.13 12.88 7.12
CA MET A 228 7.37 11.44 6.96
C MET A 228 8.34 10.90 8.03
N GLN A 229 9.42 11.64 8.36
CA GLN A 229 10.34 11.26 9.44
C GLN A 229 9.64 11.19 10.80
N GLN A 230 8.80 12.18 11.13
CA GLN A 230 7.98 12.17 12.35
C GLN A 230 7.02 10.98 12.37
N SER A 231 6.34 10.70 11.24
CA SER A 231 5.44 9.56 11.08
C SER A 231 6.17 8.23 11.32
N PHE A 232 7.35 8.05 10.73
CA PHE A 232 8.17 6.85 10.93
C PHE A 232 8.67 6.72 12.37
N ALA A 233 9.08 7.82 13.01
CA ALA A 233 9.51 7.82 14.41
C ALA A 233 8.38 7.37 15.33
N TYR A 234 7.18 7.90 15.14
CA TYR A 234 5.99 7.49 15.90
C TYR A 234 5.66 6.01 15.69
N MET A 235 5.54 5.56 14.44
CA MET A 235 5.23 4.16 14.12
C MET A 235 6.26 3.19 14.70
N ARG A 236 7.55 3.52 14.65
CA ARG A 236 8.61 2.73 15.28
C ARG A 236 8.50 2.70 16.80
N GLY A 237 8.16 3.83 17.41
CA GLY A 237 7.90 3.93 18.85
C GLY A 237 6.76 3.03 19.30
N VAL A 238 5.64 3.00 18.57
CA VAL A 238 4.52 2.09 18.80
C VAL A 238 4.97 0.63 18.73
N LEU A 239 5.71 0.25 17.68
CA LEU A 239 6.20 -1.12 17.49
C LEU A 239 7.16 -1.53 18.62
N ALA A 240 8.04 -0.63 19.06
CA ALA A 240 8.95 -0.88 20.19
C ALA A 240 8.17 -1.09 21.49
N GLY A 241 7.15 -0.27 21.78
CA GLY A 241 6.29 -0.42 22.95
C GLY A 241 5.54 -1.75 22.97
N LEU A 242 5.01 -2.18 21.83
CA LEU A 242 4.34 -3.48 21.69
C LEU A 242 5.32 -4.66 21.91
N ALA A 243 6.57 -4.53 21.47
CA ALA A 243 7.59 -5.56 21.70
C ALA A 243 7.95 -5.70 23.19
N VAL A 244 8.02 -4.59 23.95
CA VAL A 244 8.25 -4.61 25.40
C VAL A 244 7.10 -5.30 26.14
N ARG A 245 5.85 -4.95 25.80
CA ARG A 245 4.67 -5.60 26.41
C ARG A 245 4.69 -7.12 26.26
N ARG A 246 5.03 -7.63 25.08
CA ARG A 246 5.10 -9.08 24.83
C ARG A 246 6.13 -9.78 25.72
N ARG A 247 7.32 -9.18 25.89
CA ARG A 247 8.38 -9.74 26.75
C ARG A 247 7.97 -9.78 28.22
N ALA A 248 7.13 -8.86 28.66
CA ALA A 248 6.61 -8.82 30.04
C ALA A 248 5.51 -9.83 30.31
N GLN A 249 4.89 -10.41 29.26
CA GLN A 249 3.80 -11.39 29.34
C GLN A 249 4.25 -12.84 29.04
N SER A 250 5.47 -13.03 28.56
CA SER A 250 6.12 -14.32 28.31
C SER A 250 6.99 -14.76 29.50
#